data_8b02ad88d2823d1476e766e13eab5573
#
_entry.id   8b02ad88d2823d1476e766e13eab5573
#
_cell.length_a   1.000
_cell.length_b   1.000
_cell.length_c   1.000
_cell.angle_alpha   90.00
_cell.angle_beta   90.00
_cell.angle_gamma   90.00
#
_symmetry.space_group_name_H-M   'P 1'
#
loop_
_entity.id
_entity.type
_entity.pdbx_description
1 polymer ?
#
loop_
_entity_poly.entity_id
_entity_poly.type
_entity_poly.pdbx_seq_one_letter_code
_entity_poly.pdbx_strand_id
1 'polypeptide(L)'
;MKRRIYFYIGAPLISLVVFLFVFLKFGPLGVFQTTVVPLEDAFIQRVVFKPEQITVTVFNNGAEPVTIVQALINDAYWQFTMEPSRTLQPRERAVINMYYPWLSGDPQHISLLSRNGTTFDKEIEAAAITPQLQADYIQAFILLGLYVGVIPVLLGLMWLPLLKRLHEKWYGLLISLTVGLLIFLGVDALFEAFELIQEVPTALNGSGIFLIGFLLSILVLSAVSHKTEHLFDTDHEHTQALIWGYLIALGIGLHNLGEGLAIGSAYAIGAVALGSSLVIGFMLHNITEGIAIVAPLTKTIKNIRQDVHHVVLMGIIAGVPTIIGSLIGGFSYTTEFALLFLAIGAGAIFDVAFDIIHSIKKGSWLSLFKVTHVIGFLAGLFIMYLTGFFVTG
;
A
#
# COMPACT_ATOMS: atom_id res chain seq x y z
N MET A 1 26.60 16.66 -34.79
CA MET A 1 25.38 17.09 -34.09
C MET A 1 25.21 16.43 -32.71
N LYS A 2 25.32 15.14 -32.55
CA LYS A 2 25.16 14.41 -31.26
C LYS A 2 26.10 14.89 -30.12
N ARG A 3 27.37 15.16 -30.41
CA ARG A 3 28.37 15.61 -29.42
C ARG A 3 28.07 17.01 -28.81
N ARG A 4 27.40 17.89 -29.55
CA ARG A 4 26.97 19.21 -29.05
C ARG A 4 25.78 19.13 -28.12
N ILE A 5 24.85 18.16 -28.36
CA ILE A 5 23.68 17.93 -27.52
C ILE A 5 24.12 17.47 -26.11
N TYR A 6 25.06 16.54 -26.03
CA TYR A 6 25.59 16.10 -24.73
C TYR A 6 26.29 17.23 -23.95
N PHE A 7 26.95 18.14 -24.65
CA PHE A 7 27.53 19.30 -24.02
C PHE A 7 26.49 20.29 -23.47
N TYR A 8 25.41 20.56 -24.22
CA TYR A 8 24.33 21.46 -23.78
C TYR A 8 23.50 20.86 -22.62
N ILE A 9 23.42 19.53 -22.49
CA ILE A 9 22.76 18.87 -21.35
C ILE A 9 23.74 18.73 -20.17
N GLY A 10 24.97 18.32 -20.42
CA GLY A 10 25.96 18.05 -19.38
C GLY A 10 26.52 19.28 -18.71
N ALA A 11 26.77 20.35 -19.47
CA ALA A 11 27.37 21.57 -18.92
C ALA A 11 26.51 22.23 -17.82
N PRO A 12 25.18 22.42 -17.97
CA PRO A 12 24.36 22.98 -16.90
C PRO A 12 24.31 22.08 -15.66
N LEU A 13 24.27 20.76 -15.83
CA LEU A 13 24.26 19.81 -14.71
C LEU A 13 25.58 19.84 -13.94
N ILE A 14 26.70 19.86 -14.64
CA ILE A 14 28.05 20.00 -14.02
C ILE A 14 28.15 21.34 -13.30
N SER A 15 27.69 22.41 -13.94
CA SER A 15 27.70 23.75 -13.33
C SER A 15 26.84 23.80 -12.06
N LEU A 16 25.69 23.17 -12.06
CA LEU A 16 24.80 23.03 -10.88
C LEU A 16 25.51 22.30 -9.74
N VAL A 17 26.13 21.14 -10.03
CA VAL A 17 26.87 20.36 -9.04
C VAL A 17 28.03 21.16 -8.47
N VAL A 18 28.81 21.84 -9.31
CA VAL A 18 29.92 22.70 -8.88
C VAL A 18 29.42 23.87 -8.03
N PHE A 19 28.33 24.51 -8.46
CA PHE A 19 27.71 25.59 -7.70
C PHE A 19 27.23 25.12 -6.32
N LEU A 20 26.55 23.97 -6.27
CA LEU A 20 26.08 23.38 -5.03
C LEU A 20 27.26 23.04 -4.10
N PHE A 21 28.31 22.45 -4.64
CA PHE A 21 29.54 22.13 -3.88
C PHE A 21 30.19 23.38 -3.31
N VAL A 22 30.34 24.43 -4.12
CA VAL A 22 30.92 25.71 -3.70
C VAL A 22 30.03 26.35 -2.63
N PHE A 23 28.71 26.36 -2.81
CA PHE A 23 27.76 26.90 -1.85
C PHE A 23 27.83 26.19 -0.50
N LEU A 24 27.84 24.84 -0.52
CA LEU A 24 27.91 24.05 0.70
C LEU A 24 29.23 24.22 1.45
N LYS A 25 30.36 24.43 0.72
CA LYS A 25 31.69 24.55 1.33
C LYS A 25 32.03 25.98 1.74
N PHE A 26 31.59 26.98 0.99
CA PHE A 26 31.97 28.40 1.15
C PHE A 26 30.76 29.32 1.32
N GLY A 27 29.57 28.80 1.29
CA GLY A 27 28.33 29.57 1.44
C GLY A 27 28.16 30.15 2.85
N PRO A 28 27.23 31.10 3.03
CA PRO A 28 27.04 31.82 4.29
C PRO A 28 26.31 31.02 5.37
N LEU A 29 26.08 29.72 5.18
CA LEU A 29 25.30 28.86 6.10
C LEU A 29 25.88 28.85 7.52
N GLY A 30 27.21 28.97 7.68
CA GLY A 30 27.86 29.03 8.99
C GLY A 30 27.58 30.31 9.78
N VAL A 31 27.12 31.38 9.12
CA VAL A 31 26.79 32.67 9.77
C VAL A 31 25.42 32.58 10.48
N PHE A 32 24.54 31.67 10.03
CA PHE A 32 23.20 31.49 10.57
C PHE A 32 23.10 30.38 11.63
N GLN A 33 24.25 29.93 12.19
CA GLN A 33 24.27 29.02 13.29
C GLN A 33 23.68 29.70 14.53
N THR A 34 22.45 29.30 14.86
CA THR A 34 21.80 29.70 16.11
C THR A 34 22.20 28.70 17.20
N THR A 35 22.44 29.17 18.41
CA THR A 35 22.62 28.37 19.62
C THR A 35 21.27 27.82 20.14
N VAL A 36 20.34 27.51 19.24
CA VAL A 36 19.08 26.84 19.62
C VAL A 36 19.43 25.41 20.01
N VAL A 37 18.90 24.95 21.12
CA VAL A 37 18.96 23.52 21.48
C VAL A 37 18.49 22.71 20.30
N PRO A 38 19.30 21.77 19.78
CA PRO A 38 18.93 20.99 18.61
C PRO A 38 17.59 20.31 18.88
N LEU A 39 16.64 20.41 17.94
CA LEU A 39 15.39 19.68 18.02
C LEU A 39 15.72 18.21 17.75
N GLU A 40 15.74 17.41 18.83
CA GLU A 40 15.90 15.96 18.71
C GLU A 40 14.61 15.39 18.17
N ASP A 41 14.73 14.64 17.09
CA ASP A 41 13.61 13.95 16.45
C ASP A 41 14.03 12.51 16.14
N ALA A 42 13.58 11.59 16.99
CA ALA A 42 13.76 10.17 16.78
C ALA A 42 12.43 9.45 17.02
N PHE A 43 12.25 8.30 16.43
CA PHE A 43 11.05 7.52 16.67
C PHE A 43 11.35 6.02 16.72
N ILE A 44 10.50 5.30 17.45
CA ILE A 44 10.55 3.86 17.55
C ILE A 44 9.88 3.27 16.29
N GLN A 45 10.70 2.78 15.37
CA GLN A 45 10.25 2.23 14.09
C GLN A 45 9.62 0.84 14.26
N ARG A 46 10.20 -0.01 15.10
CA ARG A 46 9.73 -1.39 15.28
C ARG A 46 10.03 -1.88 16.70
N VAL A 47 9.08 -2.64 17.25
CA VAL A 47 9.25 -3.39 18.49
C VAL A 47 9.08 -4.86 18.18
N VAL A 48 9.99 -5.68 18.67
CA VAL A 48 10.00 -7.14 18.48
C VAL A 48 10.01 -7.81 19.85
N PHE A 49 9.01 -8.63 20.12
CA PHE A 49 8.88 -9.40 21.33
C PHE A 49 9.41 -10.81 21.12
N LYS A 50 10.40 -11.19 21.92
CA LYS A 50 10.91 -12.56 22.05
C LYS A 50 10.70 -13.01 23.50
N PRO A 51 10.76 -14.33 23.80
CA PRO A 51 10.68 -14.77 25.19
C PRO A 51 11.67 -14.02 26.07
N GLU A 52 11.17 -13.35 27.11
CA GLU A 52 11.96 -12.57 28.08
C GLU A 52 12.82 -11.43 27.49
N GLN A 53 12.54 -11.00 26.25
CA GLN A 53 13.31 -9.95 25.58
C GLN A 53 12.41 -9.06 24.74
N ILE A 54 12.64 -7.75 24.82
CA ILE A 54 12.09 -6.74 23.92
C ILE A 54 13.24 -6.14 23.12
N THR A 55 13.10 -6.14 21.79
CA THR A 55 14.06 -5.50 20.88
C THR A 55 13.38 -4.33 20.18
N VAL A 56 13.97 -3.15 20.31
CA VAL A 56 13.42 -1.89 19.76
C VAL A 56 14.35 -1.37 18.68
N THR A 57 13.83 -1.11 17.50
CA THR A 57 14.55 -0.40 16.43
C THR A 57 14.16 1.07 16.49
N VAL A 58 15.13 1.93 16.72
CA VAL A 58 14.98 3.39 16.75
C VAL A 58 15.67 4.03 15.56
N PHE A 59 15.08 5.08 15.00
CA PHE A 59 15.59 5.83 13.86
C PHE A 59 15.68 7.31 14.20
N ASN A 60 16.82 7.94 13.93
CA ASN A 60 16.99 9.39 14.05
C ASN A 60 16.47 10.07 12.78
N ASN A 61 15.32 10.71 12.90
CA ASN A 61 14.65 11.47 11.85
C ASN A 61 15.16 12.93 11.76
N GLY A 62 15.81 13.41 12.84
CA GLY A 62 16.32 14.77 12.96
C GLY A 62 17.58 15.04 12.14
N ALA A 63 17.95 16.32 12.09
CA ALA A 63 19.18 16.78 11.47
C ALA A 63 20.41 16.70 12.39
N GLU A 64 20.19 16.50 13.70
CA GLU A 64 21.23 16.48 14.73
C GLU A 64 21.38 15.07 15.35
N PRO A 65 22.55 14.74 15.89
CA PRO A 65 22.76 13.47 16.58
C PRO A 65 21.90 13.37 17.85
N VAL A 66 21.24 12.22 18.03
CA VAL A 66 20.43 11.89 19.22
C VAL A 66 21.14 10.84 20.06
N THR A 67 21.35 11.12 21.35
CA THR A 67 21.98 10.17 22.27
C THR A 67 20.95 9.62 23.24
N ILE A 68 20.65 8.32 23.16
CA ILE A 68 19.74 7.65 24.08
C ILE A 68 20.50 7.30 25.36
N VAL A 69 20.01 7.82 26.47
CA VAL A 69 20.64 7.62 27.78
C VAL A 69 19.87 6.64 28.65
N GLN A 70 18.55 6.53 28.46
CA GLN A 70 17.70 5.68 29.28
C GLN A 70 16.57 5.07 28.43
N ALA A 71 16.19 3.83 28.79
CA ALA A 71 14.99 3.17 28.28
C ALA A 71 14.05 2.90 29.48
N LEU A 72 12.75 3.09 29.26
CA LEU A 72 11.70 2.79 30.20
C LEU A 72 10.74 1.78 29.59
N ILE A 73 10.22 0.89 30.42
CA ILE A 73 9.12 -0.02 30.09
C ILE A 73 8.07 0.15 31.16
N ASN A 74 6.84 0.56 30.78
CA ASN A 74 5.75 0.86 31.69
C ASN A 74 6.19 1.84 32.81
N ASP A 75 6.84 2.94 32.39
CA ASP A 75 7.37 4.00 33.26
C ASP A 75 8.51 3.58 34.23
N ALA A 76 8.95 2.33 34.18
CA ALA A 76 10.07 1.83 34.96
C ALA A 76 11.37 1.84 34.16
N TYR A 77 12.45 2.36 34.78
CA TYR A 77 13.78 2.34 34.18
C TYR A 77 14.27 0.91 33.99
N TRP A 78 14.79 0.61 32.80
CA TRP A 78 15.26 -0.72 32.45
C TRP A 78 16.66 -0.70 31.84
N GLN A 79 17.47 -1.73 32.12
CA GLN A 79 18.79 -1.87 31.52
C GLN A 79 18.67 -2.27 30.04
N PHE A 80 19.48 -1.66 29.20
CA PHE A 80 19.47 -1.91 27.78
C PHE A 80 20.88 -1.95 27.18
N THR A 81 21.03 -2.66 26.10
CA THR A 81 22.17 -2.59 25.18
C THR A 81 21.71 -1.94 23.88
N MET A 82 22.58 -1.17 23.24
CA MET A 82 22.25 -0.47 21.98
C MET A 82 23.41 -0.61 21.00
N GLU A 83 23.08 -1.00 19.79
CA GLU A 83 24.03 -1.22 18.69
C GLU A 83 23.59 -0.41 17.44
N PRO A 84 24.50 0.20 16.67
CA PRO A 84 25.97 0.18 16.83
C PRO A 84 26.50 1.14 17.90
N SER A 85 25.73 2.15 18.32
CA SER A 85 26.11 3.17 19.29
C SER A 85 24.89 3.71 20.02
N ARG A 86 25.11 4.27 21.23
CA ARG A 86 24.06 5.04 21.94
C ARG A 86 23.75 6.38 21.31
N THR A 87 24.61 6.89 20.44
CA THR A 87 24.41 8.13 19.69
C THR A 87 24.11 7.80 18.24
N LEU A 88 22.90 8.12 17.82
CA LEU A 88 22.45 7.99 16.43
C LEU A 88 22.78 9.25 15.65
N GLN A 89 23.53 9.12 14.57
CA GLN A 89 23.72 10.20 13.61
C GLN A 89 22.41 10.46 12.84
N PRO A 90 22.26 11.62 12.20
CA PRO A 90 21.10 11.88 11.33
C PRO A 90 20.87 10.74 10.33
N ARG A 91 19.63 10.23 10.25
CA ARG A 91 19.19 9.12 9.39
C ARG A 91 19.81 7.76 9.75
N GLU A 92 20.39 7.63 10.92
CA GLU A 92 20.93 6.36 11.42
C GLU A 92 19.85 5.57 12.16
N ARG A 93 19.98 4.24 12.09
CA ARG A 93 19.18 3.29 12.87
C ARG A 93 20.04 2.61 13.90
N ALA A 94 19.44 2.34 15.07
CA ALA A 94 20.06 1.48 16.06
C ALA A 94 19.04 0.50 16.63
N VAL A 95 19.57 -0.59 17.17
CA VAL A 95 18.79 -1.65 17.80
C VAL A 95 19.05 -1.63 19.31
N ILE A 96 18.01 -1.51 20.09
CA ILE A 96 18.04 -1.56 21.53
C ILE A 96 17.48 -2.90 21.99
N ASN A 97 18.23 -3.62 22.82
CA ASN A 97 17.81 -4.89 23.40
C ASN A 97 17.62 -4.72 24.91
N MET A 98 16.49 -5.15 25.42
CA MET A 98 16.10 -5.15 26.82
C MET A 98 15.65 -6.54 27.23
N TYR A 99 16.23 -7.10 28.29
CA TYR A 99 15.77 -8.35 28.90
C TYR A 99 14.64 -8.01 29.87
N TYR A 100 13.41 -8.26 29.47
CA TYR A 100 12.22 -7.91 30.22
C TYR A 100 11.21 -9.06 30.22
N PRO A 101 10.73 -9.52 31.39
CA PRO A 101 9.76 -10.62 31.52
C PRO A 101 8.33 -10.11 31.23
N TRP A 102 8.05 -9.81 29.96
CA TRP A 102 6.73 -9.38 29.54
C TRP A 102 5.74 -10.56 29.49
N LEU A 103 4.44 -10.28 29.67
CA LEU A 103 3.37 -11.26 29.59
C LEU A 103 2.59 -11.09 28.29
N SER A 104 2.17 -12.22 27.68
CA SER A 104 1.38 -12.18 26.46
C SER A 104 0.00 -11.60 26.71
N GLY A 105 -0.41 -10.64 25.90
CA GLY A 105 -1.69 -9.93 26.00
C GLY A 105 -1.64 -8.66 26.84
N ASP A 106 -0.57 -8.43 27.60
CA ASP A 106 -0.45 -7.21 28.40
C ASP A 106 -0.04 -6.01 27.52
N PRO A 107 -0.62 -4.82 27.76
CA PRO A 107 -0.16 -3.60 27.12
C PRO A 107 1.25 -3.25 27.57
N GLN A 108 2.05 -2.70 26.66
CA GLN A 108 3.41 -2.26 26.94
C GLN A 108 3.60 -0.82 26.47
N HIS A 109 4.12 0.03 27.34
CA HIS A 109 4.55 1.38 27.01
C HIS A 109 6.08 1.45 27.04
N ILE A 110 6.69 1.77 25.91
CA ILE A 110 8.15 1.84 25.74
C ILE A 110 8.53 3.29 25.50
N SER A 111 9.37 3.84 26.38
CA SER A 111 9.89 5.21 26.28
C SER A 111 11.41 5.20 26.21
N LEU A 112 11.96 5.96 25.28
CA LEU A 112 13.40 6.19 25.15
C LEU A 112 13.70 7.64 25.53
N LEU A 113 14.56 7.85 26.49
CA LEU A 113 14.96 9.18 26.97
C LEU A 113 16.30 9.57 26.34
N SER A 114 16.32 10.75 25.72
CA SER A 114 17.55 11.33 25.19
C SER A 114 18.37 12.06 26.26
N ARG A 115 19.61 12.40 25.93
CA ARG A 115 20.48 13.21 26.81
C ARG A 115 19.90 14.60 27.08
N ASN A 116 19.15 15.17 26.16
CA ASN A 116 18.57 16.51 26.28
C ASN A 116 17.20 16.50 26.97
N GLY A 117 16.71 15.32 27.39
CA GLY A 117 15.44 15.17 28.10
C GLY A 117 14.22 14.96 27.20
N THR A 118 14.42 14.78 25.90
CA THR A 118 13.33 14.43 24.97
C THR A 118 12.97 12.96 25.12
N THR A 119 11.67 12.63 25.17
CA THR A 119 11.16 11.24 25.18
C THR A 119 10.61 10.85 23.81
N PHE A 120 10.85 9.59 23.44
CA PHE A 120 10.31 8.97 22.24
C PHE A 120 9.54 7.74 22.67
N ASP A 121 8.23 7.77 22.45
CA ASP A 121 7.29 6.83 23.06
C ASP A 121 6.65 5.93 22.01
N LYS A 122 6.34 4.69 22.39
CA LYS A 122 5.58 3.73 21.60
C LYS A 122 4.70 2.89 22.51
N GLU A 123 3.40 2.94 22.25
CA GLU A 123 2.42 2.08 22.90
C GLU A 123 2.17 0.81 22.10
N ILE A 124 2.07 -0.32 22.78
CA ILE A 124 1.73 -1.62 22.26
C ILE A 124 0.51 -2.11 23.03
N GLU A 125 -0.63 -2.23 22.38
CA GLU A 125 -1.90 -2.57 23.02
C GLU A 125 -1.88 -3.96 23.66
N ALA A 126 -1.25 -4.93 22.99
CA ALA A 126 -1.10 -6.30 23.49
C ALA A 126 0.23 -6.90 23.05
N ALA A 127 1.10 -7.19 24.00
CA ALA A 127 2.38 -7.84 23.69
C ALA A 127 2.15 -9.28 23.22
N ALA A 128 2.73 -9.62 22.06
CA ALA A 128 2.71 -10.97 21.53
C ALA A 128 4.07 -11.33 20.92
N ILE A 129 4.42 -12.62 20.94
CA ILE A 129 5.65 -13.07 20.28
C ILE A 129 5.61 -12.65 18.82
N THR A 130 6.58 -11.83 18.42
CA THR A 130 6.66 -11.36 17.05
C THR A 130 7.01 -12.52 16.12
N PRO A 131 6.27 -12.73 15.02
CA PRO A 131 6.55 -13.76 14.04
C PRO A 131 7.98 -13.69 13.52
N GLN A 132 8.67 -14.82 13.49
CA GLN A 132 10.01 -14.96 12.91
C GLN A 132 9.92 -15.78 11.63
N LEU A 133 10.95 -15.74 10.80
CA LEU A 133 11.07 -16.53 9.56
C LEU A 133 11.18 -18.04 9.90
N GLN A 134 10.06 -18.61 10.35
CA GLN A 134 9.88 -20.03 10.63
C GLN A 134 8.75 -20.59 9.76
N ALA A 135 8.82 -21.88 9.47
CA ALA A 135 7.88 -22.53 8.55
C ALA A 135 6.42 -22.32 8.92
N ASP A 136 6.08 -22.36 10.22
CA ASP A 136 4.70 -22.24 10.72
C ASP A 136 4.13 -20.83 10.45
N TYR A 137 4.92 -19.78 10.69
CA TYR A 137 4.49 -18.40 10.39
C TYR A 137 4.41 -18.13 8.89
N ILE A 138 5.37 -18.64 8.10
CA ILE A 138 5.31 -18.55 6.64
C ILE A 138 4.03 -19.20 6.12
N GLN A 139 3.73 -20.42 6.59
CA GLN A 139 2.50 -21.13 6.20
C GLN A 139 1.25 -20.37 6.64
N ALA A 140 1.22 -19.82 7.85
CA ALA A 140 0.10 -19.02 8.35
C ALA A 140 -0.16 -17.79 7.47
N PHE A 141 0.87 -17.00 7.13
CA PHE A 141 0.70 -15.83 6.27
C PHE A 141 0.30 -16.20 4.84
N ILE A 142 0.85 -17.30 4.28
CA ILE A 142 0.40 -17.81 2.97
C ILE A 142 -1.09 -18.17 3.03
N LEU A 143 -1.53 -18.88 4.06
CA LEU A 143 -2.93 -19.24 4.23
C LEU A 143 -3.83 -18.01 4.41
N LEU A 144 -3.41 -17.03 5.22
CA LEU A 144 -4.15 -15.78 5.36
C LEU A 144 -4.32 -15.07 4.01
N GLY A 145 -3.25 -14.86 3.26
CA GLY A 145 -3.34 -14.26 1.93
C GLY A 145 -4.15 -15.09 0.94
N LEU A 146 -4.14 -16.41 1.04
CA LEU A 146 -4.96 -17.30 0.22
C LEU A 146 -6.46 -17.14 0.55
N TYR A 147 -6.82 -17.12 1.84
CA TYR A 147 -8.21 -16.98 2.30
C TYR A 147 -8.76 -15.57 2.05
N VAL A 148 -7.94 -14.56 2.13
CA VAL A 148 -8.37 -13.17 1.95
C VAL A 148 -8.34 -12.75 0.49
N GLY A 149 -7.26 -13.03 -0.23
CA GLY A 149 -7.08 -12.57 -1.61
C GLY A 149 -7.57 -13.58 -2.65
N VAL A 150 -6.92 -14.74 -2.73
CA VAL A 150 -7.12 -15.66 -3.88
C VAL A 150 -8.51 -16.28 -3.90
N ILE A 151 -8.95 -16.89 -2.79
CA ILE A 151 -10.22 -17.60 -2.73
C ILE A 151 -11.41 -16.65 -2.98
N PRO A 152 -11.53 -15.50 -2.30
CA PRO A 152 -12.65 -14.60 -2.50
C PRO A 152 -12.71 -14.02 -3.92
N VAL A 153 -11.58 -13.59 -4.47
CA VAL A 153 -11.54 -13.12 -5.86
C VAL A 153 -12.01 -14.21 -6.82
N LEU A 154 -11.50 -15.45 -6.69
CA LEU A 154 -11.96 -16.57 -7.52
C LEU A 154 -13.47 -16.85 -7.35
N LEU A 155 -14.02 -16.77 -6.13
CA LEU A 155 -15.45 -16.86 -5.89
C LEU A 155 -16.23 -15.77 -6.63
N GLY A 156 -15.72 -14.52 -6.61
CA GLY A 156 -16.29 -13.42 -7.39
C GLY A 156 -16.28 -13.69 -8.90
N LEU A 157 -15.18 -14.22 -9.44
CA LEU A 157 -15.06 -14.60 -10.85
C LEU A 157 -16.06 -15.71 -11.25
N MET A 158 -16.40 -16.61 -10.34
CA MET A 158 -17.38 -17.69 -10.60
C MET A 158 -18.79 -17.15 -10.90
N TRP A 159 -19.10 -15.90 -10.65
CA TRP A 159 -20.36 -15.28 -11.03
C TRP A 159 -20.49 -15.02 -12.53
N LEU A 160 -19.41 -15.08 -13.30
CA LEU A 160 -19.40 -14.85 -14.75
C LEU A 160 -20.51 -15.60 -15.52
N PRO A 161 -20.79 -16.91 -15.30
CA PRO A 161 -21.86 -17.60 -16.01
C PRO A 161 -23.26 -17.04 -15.73
N LEU A 162 -23.50 -16.52 -14.52
CA LEU A 162 -24.75 -15.87 -14.15
C LEU A 162 -24.84 -14.49 -14.78
N LEU A 163 -23.79 -13.68 -14.65
CA LEU A 163 -23.71 -12.33 -15.19
C LEU A 163 -23.86 -12.32 -16.72
N LYS A 164 -23.33 -13.32 -17.41
CA LYS A 164 -23.48 -13.50 -18.85
C LYS A 164 -24.95 -13.69 -19.30
N ARG A 165 -25.83 -14.21 -18.42
CA ARG A 165 -27.25 -14.39 -18.70
C ARG A 165 -28.07 -13.12 -18.53
N LEU A 166 -27.46 -12.05 -18.00
CA LEU A 166 -28.14 -10.77 -17.83
C LEU A 166 -28.50 -10.17 -19.19
N HIS A 167 -29.72 -9.62 -19.26
CA HIS A 167 -30.19 -8.93 -20.46
C HIS A 167 -29.32 -7.70 -20.73
N GLU A 168 -29.15 -7.32 -21.99
CA GLU A 168 -28.29 -6.21 -22.42
C GLU A 168 -28.52 -4.89 -21.67
N LYS A 169 -29.75 -4.64 -21.22
CA LYS A 169 -30.12 -3.47 -20.42
C LYS A 169 -29.31 -3.36 -19.10
N TRP A 170 -28.91 -4.51 -18.54
CA TRP A 170 -28.20 -4.58 -17.27
C TRP A 170 -26.68 -4.45 -17.41
N TYR A 171 -26.16 -4.54 -18.65
CA TYR A 171 -24.72 -4.41 -18.86
C TYR A 171 -24.19 -3.03 -18.48
N GLY A 172 -24.87 -1.96 -18.88
CA GLY A 172 -24.49 -0.60 -18.49
C GLY A 172 -24.51 -0.39 -16.98
N LEU A 173 -25.51 -1.00 -16.28
CA LEU A 173 -25.55 -1.00 -14.82
C LEU A 173 -24.35 -1.72 -14.23
N LEU A 174 -24.00 -2.92 -14.73
CA LEU A 174 -22.89 -3.74 -14.23
C LEU A 174 -21.55 -3.04 -14.41
N ILE A 175 -21.28 -2.48 -15.58
CA ILE A 175 -20.03 -1.73 -15.83
C ILE A 175 -19.94 -0.49 -14.95
N SER A 176 -21.03 0.24 -14.76
CA SER A 176 -21.04 1.42 -13.87
C SER A 176 -20.93 1.03 -12.40
N LEU A 177 -21.44 -0.14 -12.01
CA LEU A 177 -21.24 -0.71 -10.69
C LEU A 177 -19.74 -0.98 -10.46
N THR A 178 -19.04 -1.57 -11.45
CA THR A 178 -17.58 -1.75 -11.40
C THR A 178 -16.86 -0.43 -11.18
N VAL A 179 -17.24 0.63 -11.92
CA VAL A 179 -16.66 1.97 -11.71
C VAL A 179 -16.90 2.46 -10.29
N GLY A 180 -18.11 2.27 -9.75
CA GLY A 180 -18.42 2.66 -8.37
C GLY A 180 -17.57 1.93 -7.34
N LEU A 181 -17.39 0.61 -7.51
CA LEU A 181 -16.49 -0.20 -6.66
C LEU A 181 -15.05 0.33 -6.72
N LEU A 182 -14.50 0.52 -7.92
CA LEU A 182 -13.13 0.99 -8.11
C LEU A 182 -12.91 2.42 -7.58
N ILE A 183 -13.85 3.34 -7.80
CA ILE A 183 -13.72 4.71 -7.26
C ILE A 183 -13.74 4.70 -5.74
N PHE A 184 -14.63 3.92 -5.11
CA PHE A 184 -14.64 3.80 -3.65
C PHE A 184 -13.29 3.26 -3.15
N LEU A 185 -12.82 2.15 -3.72
CA LEU A 185 -11.57 1.50 -3.36
C LEU A 185 -10.36 2.44 -3.53
N GLY A 186 -10.32 3.19 -4.65
CA GLY A 186 -9.27 4.17 -4.90
C GLY A 186 -9.28 5.33 -3.88
N VAL A 187 -10.47 5.81 -3.50
CA VAL A 187 -10.62 6.86 -2.48
C VAL A 187 -10.23 6.34 -1.10
N ASP A 188 -10.62 5.13 -0.74
CA ASP A 188 -10.26 4.48 0.52
C ASP A 188 -8.74 4.32 0.63
N ALA A 189 -8.09 3.80 -0.42
CA ALA A 189 -6.64 3.71 -0.51
C ALA A 189 -5.93 5.07 -0.40
N LEU A 190 -6.54 6.17 -0.88
CA LEU A 190 -6.00 7.52 -0.69
C LEU A 190 -6.07 7.96 0.78
N PHE A 191 -7.17 7.71 1.48
CA PHE A 191 -7.29 8.05 2.90
C PHE A 191 -6.26 7.30 3.73
N GLU A 192 -6.13 5.99 3.53
CA GLU A 192 -5.13 5.17 4.21
C GLU A 192 -3.70 5.65 3.88
N ALA A 193 -3.40 6.00 2.61
CA ALA A 193 -2.12 6.56 2.25
C ALA A 193 -1.84 7.91 2.94
N PHE A 194 -2.84 8.76 3.11
CA PHE A 194 -2.68 10.05 3.81
C PHE A 194 -2.43 9.87 5.31
N GLU A 195 -2.97 8.85 5.94
CA GLU A 195 -2.65 8.48 7.31
C GLU A 195 -1.20 8.01 7.41
N LEU A 196 -0.77 7.09 6.53
CA LEU A 196 0.60 6.59 6.49
C LEU A 196 1.64 7.68 6.20
N ILE A 197 1.31 8.74 5.44
CA ILE A 197 2.21 9.88 5.21
C ILE A 197 2.65 10.51 6.53
N GLN A 198 1.75 10.57 7.53
CA GLN A 198 2.05 11.16 8.84
C GLN A 198 2.99 10.28 9.68
N GLU A 199 2.99 8.97 9.41
CA GLU A 199 3.83 8.00 10.10
C GLU A 199 5.21 7.84 9.47
N VAL A 200 5.39 8.26 8.21
CA VAL A 200 6.69 8.21 7.52
C VAL A 200 7.60 9.31 8.08
N PRO A 201 8.87 8.97 8.40
CA PRO A 201 9.85 9.96 8.81
C PRO A 201 9.92 11.17 7.87
N THR A 202 9.94 12.39 8.42
CA THR A 202 10.01 13.62 7.63
C THR A 202 11.25 13.67 6.73
N ALA A 203 12.35 13.04 7.16
CA ALA A 203 13.59 12.90 6.38
C ALA A 203 13.41 12.08 5.09
N LEU A 204 12.42 11.19 5.03
CA LEU A 204 12.10 10.36 3.87
C LEU A 204 11.02 10.95 2.98
N ASN A 205 10.42 12.07 3.41
CA ASN A 205 9.40 12.79 2.64
C ASN A 205 8.25 11.89 2.16
N GLY A 206 7.37 11.47 3.08
CA GLY A 206 6.22 10.59 2.78
C GLY A 206 5.34 11.13 1.65
N SER A 207 5.10 12.45 1.58
CA SER A 207 4.35 13.06 0.47
C SER A 207 5.05 12.85 -0.88
N GLY A 208 6.38 12.88 -0.91
CA GLY A 208 7.16 12.60 -2.13
C GLY A 208 7.04 11.14 -2.57
N ILE A 209 7.12 10.19 -1.62
CA ILE A 209 6.91 8.75 -1.88
C ILE A 209 5.52 8.52 -2.46
N PHE A 210 4.49 9.11 -1.83
CA PHE A 210 3.11 9.02 -2.31
C PHE A 210 2.96 9.55 -3.74
N LEU A 211 3.40 10.78 -4.00
CA LEU A 211 3.27 11.39 -5.34
C LEU A 211 3.99 10.59 -6.42
N ILE A 212 5.20 10.10 -6.13
CA ILE A 212 5.97 9.30 -7.08
C ILE A 212 5.25 7.98 -7.35
N GLY A 213 4.83 7.23 -6.32
CA GLY A 213 4.13 5.97 -6.47
C GLY A 213 2.82 6.12 -7.25
N PHE A 214 1.99 7.09 -6.85
CA PHE A 214 0.69 7.36 -7.45
C PHE A 214 0.80 7.78 -8.92
N LEU A 215 1.63 8.78 -9.22
CA LEU A 215 1.79 9.27 -10.59
C LEU A 215 2.49 8.26 -11.50
N LEU A 216 3.51 7.56 -10.98
CA LEU A 216 4.24 6.55 -11.74
C LEU A 216 3.31 5.41 -12.17
N SER A 217 2.43 4.93 -11.28
CA SER A 217 1.49 3.85 -11.61
C SER A 217 0.50 4.27 -12.70
N ILE A 218 -0.07 5.47 -12.61
CA ILE A 218 -0.94 6.03 -13.65
C ILE A 218 -0.18 6.10 -14.98
N LEU A 219 1.00 6.72 -15.00
CA LEU A 219 1.77 6.89 -16.24
C LEU A 219 2.17 5.56 -16.88
N VAL A 220 2.58 4.58 -16.07
CA VAL A 220 2.98 3.25 -16.57
C VAL A 220 1.77 2.51 -17.12
N LEU A 221 0.65 2.48 -16.41
CA LEU A 221 -0.55 1.77 -16.84
C LEU A 221 -1.19 2.43 -18.07
N SER A 222 -1.33 3.75 -18.07
CA SER A 222 -1.80 4.49 -19.26
C SER A 222 -0.90 4.24 -20.48
N ALA A 223 0.42 4.18 -20.30
CA ALA A 223 1.34 3.86 -21.38
C ALA A 223 1.17 2.41 -21.88
N VAL A 224 0.92 1.47 -20.97
CA VAL A 224 0.64 0.06 -21.32
C VAL A 224 -0.70 -0.05 -22.02
N SER A 225 -1.76 0.58 -21.51
CA SER A 225 -3.11 0.61 -22.11
C SER A 225 -3.04 1.15 -23.55
N HIS A 226 -2.43 2.32 -23.73
CA HIS A 226 -2.28 2.96 -25.04
C HIS A 226 -1.47 2.11 -26.03
N LYS A 227 -0.35 1.52 -25.60
CA LYS A 227 0.45 0.64 -26.43
C LYS A 227 -0.32 -0.63 -26.83
N THR A 228 -1.13 -1.16 -25.93
CA THR A 228 -1.92 -2.37 -26.14
C THR A 228 -3.04 -2.10 -27.13
N GLU A 229 -3.73 -0.96 -27.05
CA GLU A 229 -4.72 -0.54 -28.05
C GLU A 229 -4.14 -0.47 -29.47
N HIS A 230 -2.92 0.07 -29.61
CA HIS A 230 -2.24 0.15 -30.91
C HIS A 230 -1.70 -1.19 -31.44
N LEU A 231 -1.27 -2.10 -30.56
CA LEU A 231 -0.76 -3.42 -30.96
C LEU A 231 -1.87 -4.37 -31.37
N PHE A 232 -3.04 -4.23 -30.79
CA PHE A 232 -4.25 -4.95 -31.11
C PHE A 232 -5.22 -4.01 -31.83
N ASP A 233 -4.81 -3.51 -33.02
CA ASP A 233 -5.71 -2.85 -34.01
C ASP A 233 -6.76 -3.88 -34.45
N THR A 234 -7.63 -4.25 -33.55
CA THR A 234 -8.62 -5.27 -33.70
C THR A 234 -9.99 -4.69 -33.42
N ASP A 235 -10.82 -4.68 -34.46
CA ASP A 235 -12.29 -4.56 -34.39
C ASP A 235 -12.95 -5.63 -33.47
N HIS A 236 -12.18 -6.29 -32.58
CA HIS A 236 -12.63 -7.41 -31.79
C HIS A 236 -12.96 -6.97 -30.36
N GLU A 237 -14.23 -6.65 -30.11
CA GLU A 237 -14.77 -6.34 -28.76
C GLU A 237 -14.31 -7.34 -27.68
N HIS A 238 -14.07 -8.61 -28.04
CA HIS A 238 -13.60 -9.63 -27.11
C HIS A 238 -12.18 -9.38 -26.60
N THR A 239 -11.25 -9.01 -27.49
CA THR A 239 -9.86 -8.72 -27.11
C THR A 239 -9.80 -7.49 -26.19
N GLN A 240 -10.58 -6.45 -26.53
CA GLN A 240 -10.67 -5.26 -25.69
C GLN A 240 -11.23 -5.57 -24.29
N ALA A 241 -12.26 -6.41 -24.20
CA ALA A 241 -12.80 -6.84 -22.91
C ALA A 241 -11.79 -7.64 -22.07
N LEU A 242 -10.98 -8.51 -22.70
CA LEU A 242 -9.90 -9.23 -22.03
C LEU A 242 -8.83 -8.25 -21.51
N ILE A 243 -8.41 -7.26 -22.30
CA ILE A 243 -7.45 -6.24 -21.88
C ILE A 243 -7.97 -5.51 -20.62
N TRP A 244 -9.22 -5.07 -20.64
CA TRP A 244 -9.81 -4.40 -19.45
C TRP A 244 -9.88 -5.33 -18.26
N GLY A 245 -10.27 -6.60 -18.43
CA GLY A 245 -10.25 -7.58 -17.35
C GLY A 245 -8.86 -7.73 -16.71
N TYR A 246 -7.81 -7.78 -17.53
CA TYR A 246 -6.42 -7.84 -17.04
C TYR A 246 -5.96 -6.56 -16.38
N LEU A 247 -6.31 -5.39 -16.89
CA LEU A 247 -5.96 -4.10 -16.28
C LEU A 247 -6.67 -3.92 -14.92
N ILE A 248 -7.96 -4.27 -14.85
CA ILE A 248 -8.70 -4.28 -13.58
C ILE A 248 -8.05 -5.26 -12.59
N ALA A 249 -7.73 -6.49 -13.02
CA ALA A 249 -7.10 -7.49 -12.19
C ALA A 249 -5.71 -7.03 -11.69
N LEU A 250 -4.94 -6.33 -12.51
CA LEU A 250 -3.64 -5.78 -12.12
C LEU A 250 -3.80 -4.64 -11.11
N GLY A 251 -4.71 -3.69 -11.36
CA GLY A 251 -5.00 -2.59 -10.42
C GLY A 251 -5.44 -3.09 -9.06
N ILE A 252 -6.40 -4.03 -9.05
CA ILE A 252 -6.87 -4.70 -7.84
C ILE A 252 -5.73 -5.47 -7.15
N GLY A 253 -4.90 -6.20 -7.91
CA GLY A 253 -3.77 -6.94 -7.33
C GLY A 253 -2.75 -6.04 -6.64
N LEU A 254 -2.49 -4.86 -7.18
CA LEU A 254 -1.61 -3.88 -6.54
C LEU A 254 -2.22 -3.32 -5.25
N HIS A 255 -3.55 -3.11 -5.22
CA HIS A 255 -4.27 -2.74 -4.00
C HIS A 255 -4.23 -3.88 -2.97
N ASN A 256 -4.54 -5.10 -3.38
CA ASN A 256 -4.56 -6.30 -2.54
C ASN A 256 -3.18 -6.65 -1.94
N LEU A 257 -2.09 -6.18 -2.55
CA LEU A 257 -0.77 -6.21 -1.92
C LEU A 257 -0.75 -5.36 -0.64
N GLY A 258 -1.38 -4.17 -0.67
CA GLY A 258 -1.53 -3.28 0.50
C GLY A 258 -2.36 -3.93 1.60
N GLU A 259 -3.49 -4.55 1.27
CA GLU A 259 -4.33 -5.28 2.23
C GLU A 259 -3.57 -6.43 2.91
N GLY A 260 -2.82 -7.19 2.12
CA GLY A 260 -1.95 -8.24 2.65
C GLY A 260 -0.91 -7.68 3.62
N LEU A 261 -0.28 -6.53 3.27
CA LEU A 261 0.65 -5.82 4.16
C LEU A 261 0.00 -5.43 5.48
N ALA A 262 -1.21 -4.84 5.44
CA ALA A 262 -1.95 -4.43 6.62
C ALA A 262 -2.26 -5.63 7.54
N ILE A 263 -2.78 -6.74 6.99
CA ILE A 263 -3.06 -7.97 7.76
C ILE A 263 -1.76 -8.52 8.37
N GLY A 264 -0.72 -8.68 7.55
CA GLY A 264 0.55 -9.23 8.01
C GLY A 264 1.17 -8.40 9.13
N SER A 265 1.15 -7.07 9.01
CA SER A 265 1.67 -6.16 10.03
C SER A 265 0.84 -6.18 11.33
N ALA A 266 -0.50 -6.22 11.24
CA ALA A 266 -1.37 -6.31 12.40
C ALA A 266 -1.04 -7.55 13.26
N TYR A 267 -0.90 -8.72 12.62
CA TYR A 267 -0.49 -9.94 13.34
C TYR A 267 0.96 -9.87 13.84
N ALA A 268 1.86 -9.23 13.09
CA ALA A 268 3.27 -9.10 13.48
C ALA A 268 3.46 -8.23 14.75
N ILE A 269 2.61 -7.23 14.94
CA ILE A 269 2.65 -6.35 16.13
C ILE A 269 1.74 -6.84 17.27
N GLY A 270 1.06 -7.98 17.10
CA GLY A 270 0.19 -8.55 18.11
C GLY A 270 -1.24 -7.96 18.15
N ALA A 271 -1.60 -7.08 17.22
CA ALA A 271 -2.95 -6.51 17.10
C ALA A 271 -3.92 -7.55 16.48
N VAL A 272 -4.17 -8.65 17.20
CA VAL A 272 -4.93 -9.81 16.69
C VAL A 272 -6.38 -9.45 16.39
N ALA A 273 -7.00 -8.59 17.19
CA ALA A 273 -8.37 -8.13 16.98
C ALA A 273 -8.48 -7.35 15.66
N LEU A 274 -7.58 -6.39 15.43
CA LEU A 274 -7.48 -5.64 14.18
C LEU A 274 -7.23 -6.58 13.00
N GLY A 275 -6.22 -7.46 13.09
CA GLY A 275 -5.91 -8.42 12.03
C GLY A 275 -7.11 -9.30 11.67
N SER A 276 -7.89 -9.74 12.64
CA SER A 276 -9.09 -10.55 12.41
C SER A 276 -10.22 -9.76 11.74
N SER A 277 -10.42 -8.51 12.13
CA SER A 277 -11.38 -7.59 11.50
C SER A 277 -11.01 -7.34 10.04
N LEU A 278 -9.73 -7.02 9.75
CA LEU A 278 -9.21 -6.85 8.40
C LEU A 278 -9.43 -8.10 7.54
N VAL A 279 -9.17 -9.31 8.07
CA VAL A 279 -9.38 -10.57 7.35
C VAL A 279 -10.84 -10.71 6.92
N ILE A 280 -11.80 -10.47 7.82
CA ILE A 280 -13.22 -10.59 7.51
C ILE A 280 -13.66 -9.54 6.49
N GLY A 281 -13.27 -8.28 6.69
CA GLY A 281 -13.63 -7.17 5.83
C GLY A 281 -13.11 -7.35 4.41
N PHE A 282 -11.82 -7.59 4.27
CA PHE A 282 -11.17 -7.77 2.96
C PHE A 282 -11.67 -9.02 2.24
N MET A 283 -11.91 -10.11 2.96
CA MET A 283 -12.49 -11.32 2.37
C MET A 283 -13.85 -11.03 1.72
N LEU A 284 -14.70 -10.20 2.34
CA LEU A 284 -16.01 -9.86 1.81
C LEU A 284 -15.92 -8.95 0.58
N HIS A 285 -15.07 -7.92 0.59
CA HIS A 285 -15.01 -7.02 -0.56
C HIS A 285 -14.21 -7.60 -1.72
N ASN A 286 -13.24 -8.48 -1.50
CA ASN A 286 -12.51 -9.16 -2.57
C ASN A 286 -13.41 -10.09 -3.43
N ILE A 287 -14.54 -10.57 -2.89
CA ILE A 287 -15.56 -11.23 -3.72
C ILE A 287 -16.16 -10.25 -4.72
N THR A 288 -16.45 -9.02 -4.31
CA THR A 288 -17.00 -7.98 -5.21
C THR A 288 -15.99 -7.51 -6.25
N GLU A 289 -14.73 -7.48 -5.92
CA GLU A 289 -13.64 -7.21 -6.86
C GLU A 289 -13.53 -8.28 -7.95
N GLY A 290 -13.67 -9.56 -7.59
CA GLY A 290 -13.75 -10.64 -8.56
C GLY A 290 -14.90 -10.45 -9.56
N ILE A 291 -16.05 -9.94 -9.10
CA ILE A 291 -17.17 -9.58 -9.98
C ILE A 291 -16.78 -8.42 -10.91
N ALA A 292 -16.08 -7.40 -10.39
CA ALA A 292 -15.62 -6.26 -11.17
C ALA A 292 -14.67 -6.68 -12.31
N ILE A 293 -13.75 -7.60 -12.06
CA ILE A 293 -12.80 -8.12 -13.06
C ILE A 293 -13.51 -8.75 -14.25
N VAL A 294 -14.57 -9.53 -14.03
CA VAL A 294 -15.28 -10.24 -15.12
C VAL A 294 -16.41 -9.43 -15.75
N ALA A 295 -16.77 -8.30 -15.19
CA ALA A 295 -17.85 -7.46 -15.70
C ALA A 295 -17.67 -7.09 -17.21
N PRO A 296 -16.50 -6.65 -17.70
CA PRO A 296 -16.29 -6.37 -19.11
C PRO A 296 -16.48 -7.58 -20.02
N LEU A 297 -16.17 -8.78 -19.50
CA LEU A 297 -16.18 -10.02 -20.28
C LEU A 297 -17.58 -10.59 -20.52
N THR A 298 -18.58 -10.13 -19.77
CA THR A 298 -19.94 -10.73 -19.76
C THR A 298 -20.63 -10.76 -21.12
N LYS A 299 -20.37 -9.78 -21.99
CA LYS A 299 -20.93 -9.70 -23.33
C LYS A 299 -20.11 -10.41 -24.40
N THR A 300 -18.82 -10.47 -24.23
CA THR A 300 -17.88 -10.85 -25.30
C THR A 300 -17.49 -12.32 -25.26
N ILE A 301 -17.48 -12.95 -24.07
CA ILE A 301 -17.21 -14.40 -23.93
C ILE A 301 -18.36 -15.20 -24.53
N LYS A 302 -18.12 -15.88 -25.64
CA LYS A 302 -19.08 -16.82 -26.26
C LYS A 302 -19.05 -18.17 -25.56
N ASN A 303 -17.88 -18.70 -25.27
CA ASN A 303 -17.69 -20.00 -24.63
C ASN A 303 -16.75 -19.88 -23.44
N ILE A 304 -17.28 -20.02 -22.23
CA ILE A 304 -16.51 -19.89 -20.99
C ILE A 304 -15.36 -20.91 -20.92
N ARG A 305 -15.52 -22.10 -21.50
CA ARG A 305 -14.45 -23.12 -21.48
C ARG A 305 -13.20 -22.69 -22.25
N GLN A 306 -13.35 -21.87 -23.30
CA GLN A 306 -12.22 -21.38 -24.08
C GLN A 306 -11.46 -20.30 -23.33
N ASP A 307 -12.15 -19.46 -22.57
CA ASP A 307 -11.59 -18.29 -21.89
C ASP A 307 -11.31 -18.54 -20.40
N VAL A 308 -11.60 -19.74 -19.87
CA VAL A 308 -11.44 -20.03 -18.44
C VAL A 308 -10.02 -19.79 -17.94
N HIS A 309 -9.02 -20.04 -18.77
CA HIS A 309 -7.63 -19.81 -18.41
C HIS A 309 -7.30 -18.31 -18.23
N HIS A 310 -7.91 -17.42 -19.04
CA HIS A 310 -7.81 -15.99 -18.87
C HIS A 310 -8.46 -15.55 -17.56
N VAL A 311 -9.67 -16.05 -17.27
CA VAL A 311 -10.40 -15.71 -16.03
C VAL A 311 -9.62 -16.18 -14.79
N VAL A 312 -9.09 -17.41 -14.81
CA VAL A 312 -8.26 -17.91 -13.71
C VAL A 312 -6.98 -17.10 -13.56
N LEU A 313 -6.31 -16.75 -14.66
CA LEU A 313 -5.09 -15.94 -14.62
C LEU A 313 -5.36 -14.54 -14.06
N MET A 314 -6.48 -13.91 -14.44
CA MET A 314 -6.92 -12.63 -13.83
C MET A 314 -7.11 -12.76 -12.33
N GLY A 315 -7.73 -13.86 -11.86
CA GLY A 315 -7.89 -14.13 -10.44
C GLY A 315 -6.56 -14.32 -9.70
N ILE A 316 -5.59 -14.97 -10.34
CA ILE A 316 -4.23 -15.12 -9.80
C ILE A 316 -3.53 -13.77 -9.71
N ILE A 317 -3.60 -12.94 -10.75
CA ILE A 317 -3.00 -11.60 -10.80
C ILE A 317 -3.60 -10.71 -9.69
N ALA A 318 -4.90 -10.78 -9.47
CA ALA A 318 -5.57 -9.98 -8.46
C ALA A 318 -5.37 -10.53 -7.03
N GLY A 319 -5.40 -11.86 -6.84
CA GLY A 319 -5.43 -12.43 -5.49
C GLY A 319 -4.05 -12.78 -4.90
N VAL A 320 -3.07 -13.22 -5.72
CA VAL A 320 -1.75 -13.64 -5.22
C VAL A 320 -0.97 -12.50 -4.55
N PRO A 321 -1.05 -11.24 -4.98
CA PRO A 321 -0.38 -10.15 -4.30
C PRO A 321 -0.73 -10.02 -2.81
N THR A 322 -1.94 -10.41 -2.37
CA THR A 322 -2.30 -10.46 -0.94
C THR A 322 -1.40 -11.43 -0.16
N ILE A 323 -1.02 -12.58 -0.75
CA ILE A 323 -0.08 -13.52 -0.12
C ILE A 323 1.29 -12.87 0.04
N ILE A 324 1.76 -12.20 -1.00
CA ILE A 324 3.06 -11.50 -0.97
C ILE A 324 3.02 -10.39 0.08
N GLY A 325 1.94 -9.61 0.10
CA GLY A 325 1.72 -8.55 1.07
C GLY A 325 1.73 -9.06 2.50
N SER A 326 0.98 -10.15 2.80
CA SER A 326 0.93 -10.71 4.15
C SER A 326 2.28 -11.24 4.64
N LEU A 327 3.09 -11.81 3.76
CA LEU A 327 4.47 -12.21 4.09
C LEU A 327 5.37 -11.00 4.36
N ILE A 328 5.33 -9.99 3.51
CA ILE A 328 6.13 -8.77 3.71
C ILE A 328 5.69 -8.06 5.00
N GLY A 329 4.38 -7.85 5.20
CA GLY A 329 3.82 -7.24 6.41
C GLY A 329 4.19 -8.00 7.67
N GLY A 330 4.09 -9.32 7.63
CA GLY A 330 4.40 -10.19 8.78
C GLY A 330 5.88 -10.19 9.19
N PHE A 331 6.80 -10.08 8.25
CA PHE A 331 8.24 -10.22 8.53
C PHE A 331 9.08 -8.95 8.36
N SER A 332 8.68 -8.04 7.48
CA SER A 332 9.52 -6.92 7.03
C SER A 332 8.74 -5.62 6.84
N TYR A 333 7.65 -5.44 7.59
CA TYR A 333 6.85 -4.22 7.48
C TYR A 333 7.69 -2.98 7.75
N THR A 334 7.62 -2.02 6.84
CA THR A 334 8.03 -0.64 7.05
C THR A 334 6.97 0.29 6.47
N THR A 335 6.68 1.39 7.16
CA THR A 335 5.64 2.35 6.76
C THR A 335 5.91 2.94 5.37
N GLU A 336 7.18 3.12 5.00
CA GLU A 336 7.57 3.68 3.71
C GLU A 336 7.20 2.77 2.53
N PHE A 337 7.41 1.46 2.68
CA PHE A 337 7.02 0.50 1.66
C PHE A 337 5.50 0.34 1.59
N ALA A 338 4.82 0.31 2.73
CA ALA A 338 3.37 0.26 2.78
C ALA A 338 2.76 1.46 2.03
N LEU A 339 3.24 2.67 2.34
CA LEU A 339 2.83 3.90 1.66
C LEU A 339 3.09 3.84 0.15
N LEU A 340 4.27 3.36 -0.27
CA LEU A 340 4.60 3.26 -1.70
C LEU A 340 3.66 2.31 -2.44
N PHE A 341 3.42 1.11 -1.90
CA PHE A 341 2.54 0.13 -2.53
C PHE A 341 1.09 0.59 -2.56
N LEU A 342 0.63 1.22 -1.50
CA LEU A 342 -0.72 1.78 -1.42
C LEU A 342 -0.92 2.91 -2.43
N ALA A 343 0.07 3.81 -2.57
CA ALA A 343 0.05 4.86 -3.57
C ALA A 343 0.02 4.32 -5.00
N ILE A 344 0.83 3.27 -5.29
CA ILE A 344 0.84 2.58 -6.59
C ILE A 344 -0.52 1.92 -6.84
N GLY A 345 -1.09 1.24 -5.86
CA GLY A 345 -2.41 0.60 -5.93
C GLY A 345 -3.51 1.62 -6.22
N ALA A 346 -3.56 2.71 -5.46
CA ALA A 346 -4.54 3.78 -5.66
C ALA A 346 -4.44 4.38 -7.07
N GLY A 347 -3.23 4.72 -7.54
CA GLY A 347 -3.03 5.26 -8.88
C GLY A 347 -3.48 4.29 -9.98
N ALA A 348 -3.17 3.00 -9.83
CA ALA A 348 -3.58 1.95 -10.75
C ALA A 348 -5.11 1.82 -10.84
N ILE A 349 -5.80 1.83 -9.70
CA ILE A 349 -7.27 1.74 -9.62
C ILE A 349 -7.92 2.94 -10.30
N PHE A 350 -7.44 4.15 -10.05
CA PHE A 350 -7.99 5.35 -10.69
C PHE A 350 -7.78 5.33 -12.20
N ASP A 351 -6.60 4.94 -12.69
CA ASP A 351 -6.31 4.82 -14.13
C ASP A 351 -7.33 3.89 -14.82
N VAL A 352 -7.52 2.70 -14.28
CA VAL A 352 -8.50 1.72 -14.80
C VAL A 352 -9.93 2.24 -14.72
N ALA A 353 -10.31 2.88 -13.61
CA ALA A 353 -11.65 3.47 -13.47
C ALA A 353 -11.91 4.54 -14.52
N PHE A 354 -10.92 5.40 -14.81
CA PHE A 354 -11.00 6.42 -15.85
C PHE A 354 -11.12 5.82 -17.25
N ASP A 355 -10.37 4.76 -17.57
CA ASP A 355 -10.45 4.05 -18.85
C ASP A 355 -11.87 3.49 -19.07
N ILE A 356 -12.46 2.86 -18.05
CA ILE A 356 -13.83 2.36 -18.12
C ILE A 356 -14.84 3.51 -18.28
N ILE A 357 -14.71 4.60 -17.54
CA ILE A 357 -15.56 5.80 -17.68
C ILE A 357 -15.48 6.36 -19.10
N HIS A 358 -14.27 6.42 -19.66
CA HIS A 358 -14.06 6.90 -21.03
C HIS A 358 -14.79 6.02 -22.04
N SER A 359 -14.78 4.71 -21.85
CA SER A 359 -15.49 3.77 -22.72
C SER A 359 -17.03 3.91 -22.66
N ILE A 360 -17.59 4.17 -21.45
CA ILE A 360 -19.02 4.40 -21.27
C ILE A 360 -19.48 5.69 -21.95
N LYS A 361 -18.63 6.70 -21.96
CA LYS A 361 -18.91 8.04 -22.50
C LYS A 361 -19.29 7.99 -23.99
N LYS A 362 -18.76 7.08 -24.80
CA LYS A 362 -19.06 6.91 -26.25
C LYS A 362 -19.22 8.24 -27.01
N GLY A 363 -18.33 9.20 -26.77
CA GLY A 363 -18.35 10.52 -27.42
C GLY A 363 -19.23 11.58 -26.74
N SER A 364 -20.08 11.25 -25.76
CA SER A 364 -20.90 12.21 -25.02
C SER A 364 -20.89 11.98 -23.51
N TRP A 365 -20.59 13.02 -22.73
CA TRP A 365 -20.65 12.97 -21.28
C TRP A 365 -22.07 12.71 -20.74
N LEU A 366 -23.12 13.06 -21.52
CA LEU A 366 -24.51 12.79 -21.16
C LEU A 366 -24.82 11.30 -21.05
N SER A 367 -24.07 10.44 -21.74
CA SER A 367 -24.27 9.00 -21.64
C SER A 367 -24.02 8.44 -20.23
N LEU A 368 -23.16 9.09 -19.45
CA LEU A 368 -22.86 8.72 -18.05
C LEU A 368 -24.07 8.94 -17.13
N PHE A 369 -24.94 9.90 -17.46
CA PHE A 369 -26.12 10.25 -16.65
C PHE A 369 -27.36 9.43 -17.00
N LYS A 370 -27.25 8.36 -17.79
CA LYS A 370 -28.35 7.42 -17.95
C LYS A 370 -28.71 6.81 -16.59
N VAL A 371 -30.00 6.67 -16.29
CA VAL A 371 -30.47 6.15 -15.01
C VAL A 371 -29.81 4.83 -14.61
N THR A 372 -29.61 3.92 -15.58
CA THR A 372 -28.94 2.64 -15.33
C THR A 372 -27.49 2.81 -14.90
N HIS A 373 -26.74 3.77 -15.48
CA HIS A 373 -25.36 4.04 -15.10
C HIS A 373 -25.27 4.70 -13.72
N VAL A 374 -26.16 5.66 -13.43
CA VAL A 374 -26.19 6.31 -12.11
C VAL A 374 -26.54 5.31 -11.01
N ILE A 375 -27.55 4.46 -11.22
CA ILE A 375 -27.93 3.43 -10.25
C ILE A 375 -26.78 2.43 -10.05
N GLY A 376 -26.15 1.96 -11.14
CA GLY A 376 -25.01 1.04 -11.06
C GLY A 376 -23.86 1.63 -10.26
N PHE A 377 -23.46 2.87 -10.57
CA PHE A 377 -22.38 3.57 -9.86
C PHE A 377 -22.67 3.71 -8.37
N LEU A 378 -23.88 4.20 -8.01
CA LEU A 378 -24.27 4.33 -6.60
C LEU A 378 -24.36 2.99 -5.88
N ALA A 379 -24.82 1.93 -6.57
CA ALA A 379 -24.85 0.59 -6.01
C ALA A 379 -23.43 0.07 -5.73
N GLY A 380 -22.45 0.35 -6.62
CA GLY A 380 -21.05 0.00 -6.41
C GLY A 380 -20.46 0.69 -5.18
N LEU A 381 -20.66 2.01 -5.05
CA LEU A 381 -20.24 2.76 -3.87
C LEU A 381 -20.88 2.20 -2.59
N PHE A 382 -22.18 1.89 -2.64
CA PHE A 382 -22.93 1.41 -1.47
C PHE A 382 -22.47 0.00 -1.03
N ILE A 383 -22.20 -0.91 -1.99
CA ILE A 383 -21.69 -2.24 -1.69
C ILE A 383 -20.34 -2.14 -0.98
N MET A 384 -19.40 -1.33 -1.51
CA MET A 384 -18.09 -1.15 -0.88
C MET A 384 -18.21 -0.51 0.50
N TYR A 385 -19.06 0.49 0.66
CA TYR A 385 -19.35 1.09 1.96
C TYR A 385 -19.84 0.05 2.98
N LEU A 386 -20.80 -0.81 2.58
CA LEU A 386 -21.31 -1.87 3.47
C LEU A 386 -20.23 -2.90 3.84
N THR A 387 -19.40 -3.33 2.88
CA THR A 387 -18.33 -4.29 3.16
C THR A 387 -17.22 -3.67 4.01
N GLY A 388 -16.94 -2.36 3.84
CA GLY A 388 -16.01 -1.61 4.66
C GLY A 388 -16.38 -1.54 6.15
N PHE A 389 -17.67 -1.63 6.49
CA PHE A 389 -18.10 -1.69 7.90
C PHE A 389 -17.49 -2.87 8.67
N PHE A 390 -17.16 -3.96 7.99
CA PHE A 390 -16.53 -5.12 8.61
C PHE A 390 -15.01 -4.96 8.79
N VAL A 391 -14.42 -3.92 8.18
CA VAL A 391 -12.99 -3.60 8.33
C VAL A 391 -12.76 -2.68 9.54
N THR A 392 -13.68 -1.71 9.77
CA THR A 392 -13.52 -0.67 10.79
C THR A 392 -14.17 -1.00 12.13
N GLY A 393 -14.88 -2.12 12.25
CA GLY A 393 -15.50 -2.62 13.49
C GLY A 393 -14.57 -3.55 14.22
#